data_9525de33faeaa3a29c14bf00970fd0ee
#
_entry.id   9525de33faeaa3a29c14bf00970fd0ee
#
_cell.length_a   1.000
_cell.length_b   1.000
_cell.length_c   1.000
_cell.angle_alpha   90.00
_cell.angle_beta   90.00
_cell.angle_gamma   90.00
#
_symmetry.space_group_name_H-M   'P 1'
#
loop_
_entity.id
_entity.type
_entity.pdbx_description
1 polymer ?
#
loop_
_entity_poly.entity_id
_entity_poly.type
_entity_poly.pdbx_seq_one_letter_code
_entity_poly.pdbx_strand_id
1 'polypeptide(L)'
;MCDNTANLIKARYVVTSTSSEQALNWQALQPELSITELSAEKADFWSLQKHATKAISLFLKQPRRSLLVLKADDQAEYADLLAELIRQEQPKERSVFGVNYVIEQGDSFSFPRIYTEPAQSLADNFAAQGDVLKALHADQFTLFGSVRVHPSSQDILLTPGLVHQANGGVLILSAATMLSQFDLWQRLKHILQTQTFDWYSAHPFKTLPCDIPSYPLNLKVVILGNRTEIATLGELEEDLYSLADYAEIESYYSVAQPKAQENWANYVLALASKYELDLDLTALNKLYQLLVRESEDRFLINISPLKTTEMLLNAATLSQKQTLSAVDFELAFKQKNEQHGFLRERTYADILNEQIYVETNGEIVGQINGLSVIEYPGTPVCFGEPSRISCLVQFGDGEVVDVERKNELAGNLHGKGMMISEACLASILELPSQLPFSASLVFEQSYGEIDGDSASLAIFSVLVSALSDLPLPQNIAITGTIDQFGLVHAVGGVNDKIEGFFTICQRRGLTGKQGVIIPATTIQQLSLSDEVVEAVKNEQFFIYQVEDIYQTAKILFDRDLLEEKEEYAKGKEPIARLIQNRIAFRSETPKKNWLDFFKS
;
A
#
# COMPACT_ATOMS: atom_id res chain seq x y z
N MET A 1 -8.93 -39.82 18.41
CA MET A 1 -8.05 -38.66 18.11
C MET A 1 -8.83 -37.37 17.84
N CYS A 2 -10.14 -37.43 17.68
CA CYS A 2 -10.99 -36.21 17.48
C CYS A 2 -11.35 -35.45 18.77
N ASP A 3 -11.29 -36.10 19.94
CA ASP A 3 -11.66 -35.45 21.22
C ASP A 3 -10.65 -34.41 21.74
N ASN A 4 -9.42 -34.39 21.22
CA ASN A 4 -8.38 -33.49 21.73
C ASN A 4 -8.39 -32.09 21.09
N THR A 5 -8.98 -31.93 19.91
CA THR A 5 -8.99 -30.62 19.23
C THR A 5 -10.09 -29.70 19.78
N ALA A 6 -11.26 -30.21 20.06
CA ALA A 6 -12.35 -29.45 20.68
C ALA A 6 -12.00 -29.00 22.11
N ASN A 7 -11.27 -29.86 22.85
CA ASN A 7 -10.80 -29.51 24.20
C ASN A 7 -9.62 -28.51 24.21
N LEU A 8 -8.80 -28.46 23.17
CA LEU A 8 -7.72 -27.47 23.04
C LEU A 8 -8.28 -26.07 22.72
N ILE A 9 -9.39 -25.99 21.99
CA ILE A 9 -10.09 -24.73 21.72
C ILE A 9 -10.82 -24.26 23.00
N LYS A 10 -11.49 -25.16 23.72
CA LYS A 10 -12.15 -24.84 25.00
C LYS A 10 -11.20 -24.36 26.12
N ALA A 11 -9.95 -24.78 26.11
CA ALA A 11 -8.98 -24.42 27.15
C ALA A 11 -8.33 -23.03 26.97
N ARG A 12 -8.51 -22.36 25.83
CA ARG A 12 -7.88 -21.07 25.54
C ARG A 12 -8.78 -19.84 25.76
N TYR A 13 -10.09 -19.97 25.81
CA TYR A 13 -10.99 -18.82 25.79
C TYR A 13 -12.14 -18.94 26.81
N VAL A 14 -11.81 -18.68 28.09
CA VAL A 14 -12.81 -18.23 29.06
C VAL A 14 -12.68 -16.71 29.15
N VAL A 15 -13.35 -15.98 28.28
CA VAL A 15 -13.49 -14.53 28.37
C VAL A 15 -14.97 -14.24 28.63
N THR A 16 -15.27 -13.98 29.89
CA THR A 16 -16.56 -13.39 30.31
C THR A 16 -16.48 -11.88 30.09
N SER A 17 -16.58 -11.40 28.86
CA SER A 17 -16.70 -9.98 28.57
C SER A 17 -18.15 -9.60 28.22
N THR A 18 -18.63 -8.50 28.78
CA THR A 18 -19.90 -7.90 28.39
C THR A 18 -19.70 -7.08 27.11
N SER A 19 -20.75 -6.87 26.32
CA SER A 19 -20.67 -6.10 25.06
C SER A 19 -20.09 -4.68 25.23
N SER A 20 -20.18 -4.10 26.43
CA SER A 20 -19.59 -2.81 26.76
C SER A 20 -18.05 -2.84 26.87
N GLU A 21 -17.46 -3.99 27.14
CA GLU A 21 -15.99 -4.15 27.25
C GLU A 21 -15.30 -4.24 25.88
N GLN A 22 -16.05 -4.49 24.81
CA GLN A 22 -15.52 -4.63 23.45
C GLN A 22 -15.61 -3.32 22.65
N ALA A 23 -16.32 -2.30 23.15
CA ALA A 23 -16.36 -0.99 22.53
C ALA A 23 -15.04 -0.25 22.72
N LEU A 24 -14.45 0.24 21.64
CA LEU A 24 -13.22 1.01 21.68
C LEU A 24 -13.44 2.39 22.30
N ASN A 25 -12.46 2.81 23.10
CA ASN A 25 -12.39 4.19 23.55
C ASN A 25 -12.00 5.09 22.37
N TRP A 26 -12.55 6.31 22.28
CA TRP A 26 -12.23 7.29 21.24
C TRP A 26 -10.74 7.57 21.10
N GLN A 27 -9.96 7.49 22.16
CA GLN A 27 -8.49 7.65 22.15
C GLN A 27 -7.75 6.57 21.33
N ALA A 28 -8.39 5.41 21.11
CA ALA A 28 -7.81 4.36 20.29
C ALA A 28 -8.00 4.59 18.77
N LEU A 29 -8.83 5.54 18.36
CA LEU A 29 -9.28 5.72 16.98
C LEU A 29 -8.32 6.54 16.12
N GLN A 30 -7.44 7.30 16.74
CA GLN A 30 -6.39 8.06 16.07
C GLN A 30 -5.03 7.80 16.73
N PRO A 31 -3.96 7.73 15.95
CA PRO A 31 -2.62 7.66 16.52
C PRO A 31 -2.16 9.03 17.03
N GLU A 32 -1.35 9.02 18.08
CA GLU A 32 -0.73 10.22 18.64
C GLU A 32 0.79 10.06 18.69
N LEU A 33 1.50 11.15 18.39
CA LEU A 33 2.94 11.21 18.56
C LEU A 33 3.31 11.26 20.04
N SER A 34 4.34 10.51 20.43
CA SER A 34 4.87 10.54 21.78
C SER A 34 5.82 11.73 22.04
N ILE A 35 5.98 12.61 21.05
CA ILE A 35 6.87 13.78 21.12
C ILE A 35 6.14 14.91 21.87
N THR A 36 6.77 15.45 22.90
CA THR A 36 6.22 16.55 23.69
C THR A 36 6.86 17.91 23.38
N GLU A 37 8.07 17.91 22.81
CA GLU A 37 8.82 19.10 22.45
C GLU A 37 9.49 18.94 21.09
N LEU A 38 9.57 20.03 20.33
CA LEU A 38 10.26 20.04 19.05
C LEU A 38 11.77 20.16 19.27
N SER A 39 12.54 19.28 18.66
CA SER A 39 14.00 19.31 18.70
C SER A 39 14.54 20.37 17.73
N ALA A 40 15.64 21.01 18.10
CA ALA A 40 16.39 21.90 17.21
C ALA A 40 17.33 21.12 16.26
N GLU A 41 17.45 19.82 16.39
CA GLU A 41 18.27 18.98 15.51
C GLU A 41 17.65 18.90 14.11
N LYS A 42 18.45 19.21 13.10
CA LYS A 42 18.03 19.03 11.69
C LYS A 42 18.40 17.61 11.24
N ALA A 43 17.43 16.91 10.71
CA ALA A 43 17.63 15.61 10.07
C ALA A 43 17.36 15.76 8.57
N ASP A 44 18.19 15.15 7.73
CA ASP A 44 17.94 15.05 6.31
C ASP A 44 17.26 13.71 5.97
N PHE A 45 16.85 13.56 4.71
CA PHE A 45 16.25 12.32 4.22
C PHE A 45 17.16 11.10 4.45
N TRP A 46 18.47 11.25 4.24
CA TRP A 46 19.43 10.15 4.33
C TRP A 46 19.65 9.67 5.76
N SER A 47 19.38 10.50 6.75
CA SER A 47 19.43 10.09 8.16
C SER A 47 18.38 9.03 8.51
N LEU A 48 17.27 8.98 7.75
CA LEU A 48 16.23 7.95 7.86
C LEU A 48 16.53 6.71 7.01
N GLN A 49 17.48 6.80 6.06
CA GLN A 49 17.83 5.76 5.07
C GLN A 49 19.12 5.02 5.42
N LYS A 50 19.21 4.51 6.63
CA LYS A 50 20.47 3.93 7.16
C LYS A 50 21.05 2.80 6.29
N HIS A 51 20.21 1.94 5.73
CA HIS A 51 20.64 0.82 4.88
C HIS A 51 21.14 1.31 3.52
N ALA A 52 20.37 2.16 2.87
CA ALA A 52 20.75 2.75 1.57
C ALA A 52 22.03 3.58 1.69
N THR A 53 22.13 4.46 2.67
CA THR A 53 23.31 5.31 2.91
C THR A 53 24.57 4.48 3.11
N LYS A 54 24.49 3.41 3.93
CA LYS A 54 25.61 2.50 4.16
C LYS A 54 26.03 1.77 2.88
N ALA A 55 25.06 1.28 2.09
CA ALA A 55 25.33 0.58 0.85
C ALA A 55 25.96 1.52 -0.21
N ILE A 56 25.44 2.75 -0.35
CA ILE A 56 25.99 3.76 -1.24
C ILE A 56 27.42 4.13 -0.84
N SER A 57 27.67 4.39 0.46
CA SER A 57 29.03 4.69 0.95
C SER A 57 30.01 3.56 0.69
N LEU A 58 29.58 2.29 0.87
CA LEU A 58 30.41 1.12 0.55
C LEU A 58 30.71 1.04 -0.94
N PHE A 59 29.70 1.20 -1.80
CA PHE A 59 29.82 1.20 -3.25
C PHE A 59 30.81 2.27 -3.73
N LEU A 60 30.74 3.48 -3.19
CA LEU A 60 31.65 4.57 -3.55
C LEU A 60 33.11 4.25 -3.21
N LYS A 61 33.36 3.57 -2.10
CA LYS A 61 34.69 3.19 -1.62
C LYS A 61 35.26 1.93 -2.29
N GLN A 62 34.41 1.06 -2.84
CA GLN A 62 34.82 -0.21 -3.44
C GLN A 62 35.40 0.01 -4.86
N PRO A 63 36.70 -0.24 -5.09
CA PRO A 63 37.33 0.08 -6.38
C PRO A 63 36.95 -0.88 -7.53
N ARG A 64 36.51 -2.10 -7.19
CA ARG A 64 36.17 -3.13 -8.20
C ARG A 64 34.69 -3.11 -8.62
N ARG A 65 33.84 -2.36 -7.90
CA ARG A 65 32.43 -2.23 -8.22
C ARG A 65 32.18 -0.91 -8.90
N SER A 66 31.72 -0.98 -10.14
CA SER A 66 31.42 0.18 -10.97
C SER A 66 29.93 0.40 -11.21
N LEU A 67 29.08 -0.53 -10.76
CA LEU A 67 27.63 -0.47 -10.95
C LEU A 67 26.89 -0.69 -9.62
N LEU A 68 25.93 0.18 -9.34
CA LEU A 68 24.94 0.04 -8.26
C LEU A 68 23.54 0.11 -8.87
N VAL A 69 22.70 -0.87 -8.61
CA VAL A 69 21.26 -0.81 -8.86
C VAL A 69 20.58 -0.35 -7.58
N LEU A 70 19.93 0.81 -7.63
CA LEU A 70 19.29 1.43 -6.49
C LEU A 70 17.78 1.48 -6.72
N LYS A 71 17.02 0.69 -5.95
CA LYS A 71 15.56 0.74 -5.98
C LYS A 71 15.09 2.07 -5.39
N ALA A 72 14.47 2.88 -6.22
CA ALA A 72 13.80 4.12 -5.89
C ALA A 72 12.78 4.41 -6.99
N ASP A 73 11.83 5.30 -6.73
CA ASP A 73 10.99 5.79 -7.81
C ASP A 73 11.83 6.64 -8.79
N ASP A 74 11.52 6.55 -10.08
CA ASP A 74 12.23 7.28 -11.14
C ASP A 74 11.77 8.75 -11.17
N GLN A 75 12.16 9.49 -10.13
CA GLN A 75 11.79 10.90 -9.93
C GLN A 75 13.04 11.77 -9.77
N ALA A 76 12.96 12.99 -10.27
CA ALA A 76 14.06 13.94 -10.24
C ALA A 76 14.57 14.19 -8.81
N GLU A 77 13.66 14.24 -7.83
CA GLU A 77 13.96 14.47 -6.42
C GLU A 77 14.91 13.40 -5.84
N TYR A 78 14.67 12.12 -6.15
CA TYR A 78 15.56 11.06 -5.67
C TYR A 78 16.92 11.11 -6.34
N ALA A 79 16.97 11.44 -7.63
CA ALA A 79 18.23 11.63 -8.34
C ALA A 79 19.01 12.86 -7.81
N ASP A 80 18.33 13.94 -7.44
CA ASP A 80 18.93 15.13 -6.83
C ASP A 80 19.48 14.83 -5.43
N LEU A 81 18.68 14.21 -4.57
CA LEU A 81 19.10 13.81 -3.22
C LEU A 81 20.30 12.85 -3.27
N LEU A 82 20.28 11.89 -4.21
CA LEU A 82 21.38 10.96 -4.40
C LEU A 82 22.64 11.66 -4.88
N ALA A 83 22.53 12.57 -5.86
CA ALA A 83 23.67 13.34 -6.36
C ALA A 83 24.27 14.21 -5.25
N GLU A 84 23.46 14.80 -4.39
CA GLU A 84 23.92 15.60 -3.24
C GLU A 84 24.66 14.71 -2.22
N LEU A 85 24.11 13.55 -1.84
CA LEU A 85 24.77 12.61 -0.95
C LEU A 85 26.13 12.16 -1.51
N ILE A 86 26.18 11.77 -2.79
CA ILE A 86 27.40 11.30 -3.41
C ILE A 86 28.47 12.40 -3.43
N ARG A 87 28.11 13.67 -3.71
CA ARG A 87 29.05 14.79 -3.66
C ARG A 87 29.59 15.03 -2.26
N GLN A 88 28.79 14.83 -1.22
CA GLN A 88 29.24 14.95 0.17
C GLN A 88 30.19 13.82 0.58
N GLU A 89 29.95 12.60 0.09
CA GLU A 89 30.76 11.42 0.39
C GLU A 89 32.05 11.31 -0.45
N GLN A 90 32.13 12.03 -1.56
CA GLN A 90 33.30 12.03 -2.41
C GLN A 90 34.51 12.71 -1.71
N PRO A 91 35.75 12.17 -1.90
CA PRO A 91 36.94 12.85 -1.40
C PRO A 91 37.06 14.28 -1.95
N LYS A 92 37.41 15.23 -1.09
CA LYS A 92 37.63 16.63 -1.50
C LYS A 92 38.83 16.79 -2.42
N GLU A 93 39.88 16.02 -2.15
CA GLU A 93 41.06 15.94 -2.99
C GLU A 93 40.93 14.73 -3.92
N ARG A 94 40.80 15.00 -5.21
CA ARG A 94 40.71 13.96 -6.26
C ARG A 94 41.92 14.05 -7.18
N SER A 95 42.51 12.90 -7.51
CA SER A 95 43.57 12.82 -8.53
C SER A 95 42.95 13.05 -9.90
N VAL A 96 43.70 13.77 -10.75
CA VAL A 96 43.31 13.94 -12.15
C VAL A 96 43.46 12.57 -12.85
N PHE A 97 42.37 12.12 -13.47
CA PHE A 97 42.30 10.87 -14.22
C PHE A 97 41.54 11.09 -15.51
N GLY A 98 42.14 10.75 -16.64
CA GLY A 98 41.48 10.87 -17.93
C GLY A 98 42.37 11.38 -19.04
N VAL A 99 41.77 11.80 -20.13
CA VAL A 99 42.47 12.20 -21.36
C VAL A 99 41.83 13.43 -21.98
N ASN A 100 42.68 14.18 -22.71
CA ASN A 100 42.24 15.12 -23.72
C ASN A 100 42.48 14.55 -25.10
N TYR A 101 41.60 14.85 -26.04
CA TYR A 101 41.78 14.55 -27.45
C TYR A 101 42.39 15.74 -28.19
N VAL A 102 43.52 15.52 -28.81
CA VAL A 102 44.13 16.49 -29.72
C VAL A 102 43.81 16.07 -31.15
N ILE A 103 43.22 16.98 -31.90
CA ILE A 103 42.77 16.74 -33.28
C ILE A 103 43.61 17.58 -34.20
N GLU A 104 44.48 16.92 -34.98
CA GLU A 104 45.16 17.53 -36.11
C GLU A 104 44.27 17.34 -37.34
N GLN A 105 43.65 18.44 -37.78
CA GLN A 105 42.78 18.39 -38.94
C GLN A 105 43.56 18.03 -40.21
N GLY A 106 42.93 17.26 -41.06
CA GLY A 106 43.51 16.90 -42.34
C GLY A 106 43.51 18.06 -43.35
N ASP A 107 44.31 17.93 -44.37
CA ASP A 107 44.29 18.83 -45.51
C ASP A 107 44.03 18.06 -46.82
N SER A 108 44.23 18.70 -47.96
CA SER A 108 44.03 18.06 -49.27
C SER A 108 44.93 16.84 -49.53
N PHE A 109 45.94 16.62 -48.69
CA PHE A 109 46.96 15.58 -48.86
C PHE A 109 47.11 14.65 -47.67
N SER A 110 46.50 14.96 -46.54
CA SER A 110 46.60 14.21 -45.30
C SER A 110 45.24 13.95 -44.67
N PHE A 111 45.05 12.75 -44.10
CA PHE A 111 43.89 12.43 -43.28
C PHE A 111 44.00 13.09 -41.92
N PRO A 112 42.86 13.44 -41.28
CA PRO A 112 42.85 13.87 -39.90
C PRO A 112 43.48 12.84 -38.96
N ARG A 113 44.29 13.28 -38.00
CA ARG A 113 44.87 12.45 -36.96
C ARG A 113 44.37 12.85 -35.60
N ILE A 114 43.96 11.85 -34.83
CA ILE A 114 43.49 12.05 -33.46
C ILE A 114 44.38 11.24 -32.52
N TYR A 115 44.87 11.88 -31.49
CA TYR A 115 45.63 11.22 -30.43
C TYR A 115 45.23 11.73 -29.07
N THR A 116 45.55 10.99 -28.00
CA THR A 116 45.22 11.31 -26.63
C THR A 116 46.42 11.82 -25.89
N GLU A 117 46.21 12.83 -25.05
CA GLU A 117 47.17 13.32 -24.07
C GLU A 117 46.57 13.17 -22.66
N PRO A 118 47.44 12.95 -21.63
CA PRO A 118 46.95 12.95 -20.26
C PRO A 118 46.25 14.26 -19.91
N ALA A 119 45.09 14.19 -19.23
CA ALA A 119 44.41 15.36 -18.73
C ALA A 119 45.29 16.10 -17.72
N GLN A 120 45.34 17.43 -17.81
CA GLN A 120 46.21 18.27 -16.98
C GLN A 120 45.50 18.76 -15.72
N SER A 121 44.17 18.80 -15.73
CA SER A 121 43.34 19.26 -14.61
C SER A 121 41.97 18.59 -14.60
N LEU A 122 41.26 18.68 -13.48
CA LEU A 122 39.85 18.26 -13.38
C LEU A 122 38.88 19.14 -14.19
N ALA A 123 39.38 20.31 -14.66
CA ALA A 123 38.60 21.21 -15.50
C ALA A 123 38.76 20.95 -17.00
N ASP A 124 39.55 19.93 -17.40
CA ASP A 124 39.68 19.53 -18.80
C ASP A 124 38.31 19.10 -19.34
N ASN A 125 37.99 19.61 -20.53
CA ASN A 125 36.61 19.58 -21.03
C ASN A 125 36.19 18.26 -21.65
N PHE A 126 37.06 17.26 -21.77
CA PHE A 126 36.66 16.03 -22.46
C PHE A 126 36.39 14.87 -21.51
N ALA A 127 37.34 14.40 -20.76
CA ALA A 127 37.16 13.19 -19.97
C ALA A 127 37.96 13.20 -18.65
N ALA A 128 37.86 14.25 -17.86
CA ALA A 128 38.59 14.36 -16.58
C ALA A 128 37.84 15.10 -15.47
N GLN A 129 36.54 15.42 -15.64
CA GLN A 129 35.83 16.28 -14.70
C GLN A 129 35.53 15.60 -13.35
N GLY A 130 35.34 14.27 -13.35
CA GLY A 130 35.12 13.49 -12.14
C GLY A 130 33.86 13.90 -11.36
N ASP A 131 32.88 14.49 -12.03
CA ASP A 131 31.69 15.06 -11.40
C ASP A 131 30.60 13.99 -11.16
N VAL A 132 29.59 14.38 -10.39
CA VAL A 132 28.38 13.60 -10.19
C VAL A 132 27.31 14.13 -11.13
N LEU A 133 27.02 13.37 -12.16
CA LEU A 133 26.06 13.71 -13.18
C LEU A 133 24.80 12.85 -13.06
N LYS A 134 23.66 13.40 -13.47
CA LYS A 134 22.39 12.68 -13.52
C LYS A 134 21.73 12.89 -14.87
N ALA A 135 21.13 11.81 -15.39
CA ALA A 135 20.30 11.85 -16.58
C ALA A 135 19.22 10.75 -16.48
N LEU A 136 18.02 11.14 -16.12
CA LEU A 136 16.86 10.24 -16.12
C LEU A 136 16.40 9.92 -17.54
N HIS A 137 16.69 10.79 -18.50
CA HIS A 137 16.49 10.58 -19.93
C HIS A 137 17.79 10.85 -20.66
N ALA A 138 18.20 9.91 -21.47
CA ALA A 138 19.40 10.04 -22.29
C ALA A 138 19.23 9.25 -23.61
N ASP A 139 19.79 9.79 -24.67
CA ASP A 139 19.98 9.08 -25.93
C ASP A 139 21.45 8.69 -26.12
N GLN A 140 21.75 8.01 -27.23
CA GLN A 140 23.09 7.57 -27.56
C GLN A 140 24.10 8.74 -27.61
N PHE A 141 23.69 9.90 -28.16
CA PHE A 141 24.59 11.04 -28.32
C PHE A 141 24.83 11.75 -27.00
N THR A 142 23.77 11.92 -26.21
CA THR A 142 23.87 12.51 -24.88
C THR A 142 24.74 11.65 -23.96
N LEU A 143 24.57 10.32 -24.00
CA LEU A 143 25.26 9.41 -23.10
C LEU A 143 26.72 9.19 -23.52
N PHE A 144 26.99 8.88 -24.81
CA PHE A 144 28.30 8.45 -25.29
C PHE A 144 29.02 9.49 -26.16
N GLY A 145 28.41 10.66 -26.37
CA GLY A 145 28.99 11.69 -27.22
C GLY A 145 28.84 11.42 -28.72
N SER A 146 29.42 12.27 -29.51
CA SER A 146 29.28 12.19 -30.96
C SER A 146 30.58 12.58 -31.69
N VAL A 147 30.75 11.98 -32.87
CA VAL A 147 31.76 12.34 -33.85
C VAL A 147 31.06 13.06 -35.00
N ARG A 148 31.43 14.30 -35.26
CA ARG A 148 30.85 15.09 -36.35
C ARG A 148 31.93 15.49 -37.33
N VAL A 149 31.61 15.49 -38.62
CA VAL A 149 32.45 15.96 -39.69
C VAL A 149 31.84 17.19 -40.31
N HIS A 150 32.58 18.26 -40.40
CA HIS A 150 32.08 19.49 -41.02
C HIS A 150 31.92 19.29 -42.54
N PRO A 151 30.74 19.58 -43.12
CA PRO A 151 30.44 19.21 -44.50
C PRO A 151 31.42 19.77 -45.54
N SER A 152 31.89 21.01 -45.32
CA SER A 152 32.75 21.70 -46.30
C SER A 152 34.24 21.54 -46.02
N SER A 153 34.69 21.73 -44.75
CA SER A 153 36.10 21.66 -44.41
C SER A 153 36.58 20.23 -44.12
N GLN A 154 35.64 19.30 -43.90
CA GLN A 154 35.94 17.92 -43.48
C GLN A 154 36.60 17.85 -42.08
N ASP A 155 36.61 18.95 -41.34
CA ASP A 155 37.12 18.99 -39.98
C ASP A 155 36.31 18.07 -39.05
N ILE A 156 37.01 17.38 -38.16
CA ILE A 156 36.41 16.49 -37.18
C ILE A 156 36.19 17.24 -35.88
N LEU A 157 34.99 17.07 -35.31
CA LEU A 157 34.62 17.53 -34.00
C LEU A 157 34.19 16.36 -33.14
N LEU A 158 34.89 16.16 -32.03
CA LEU A 158 34.46 15.23 -30.96
C LEU A 158 33.66 16.00 -29.90
N THR A 159 32.49 15.52 -29.60
CA THR A 159 31.66 16.07 -28.51
C THR A 159 31.56 15.06 -27.40
N PRO A 160 31.99 15.38 -26.17
CA PRO A 160 31.88 14.46 -25.04
C PRO A 160 30.44 14.22 -24.64
N GLY A 161 30.07 12.98 -24.32
CA GLY A 161 28.85 12.62 -23.68
C GLY A 161 29.00 12.54 -22.15
N LEU A 162 27.92 12.20 -21.46
CA LEU A 162 27.88 12.11 -19.99
C LEU A 162 28.89 11.10 -19.43
N VAL A 163 29.12 10.00 -20.13
CA VAL A 163 30.11 8.99 -19.73
C VAL A 163 31.55 9.59 -19.66
N HIS A 164 31.88 10.47 -20.59
CA HIS A 164 33.18 11.17 -20.60
C HIS A 164 33.25 12.21 -19.47
N GLN A 165 32.19 13.00 -19.30
CA GLN A 165 32.13 14.04 -18.28
C GLN A 165 32.13 13.46 -16.86
N ALA A 166 31.53 12.29 -16.67
CA ALA A 166 31.47 11.58 -15.37
C ALA A 166 32.73 10.75 -15.10
N ASN A 167 33.75 10.74 -16.00
CA ASN A 167 34.97 9.97 -15.79
C ASN A 167 35.69 10.41 -14.51
N GLY A 168 35.99 9.47 -13.63
CA GLY A 168 36.50 9.70 -12.28
C GLY A 168 35.42 10.05 -11.25
N GLY A 169 34.15 10.09 -11.65
CA GLY A 169 33.00 10.43 -10.82
C GLY A 169 31.90 9.37 -10.87
N VAL A 170 30.65 9.84 -10.80
CA VAL A 170 29.45 8.97 -10.74
C VAL A 170 28.41 9.48 -11.72
N LEU A 171 27.84 8.56 -12.49
CA LEU A 171 26.72 8.82 -13.40
C LEU A 171 25.45 8.14 -12.87
N ILE A 172 24.40 8.92 -12.64
CA ILE A 172 23.10 8.45 -12.19
C ILE A 172 22.18 8.39 -13.41
N LEU A 173 21.62 7.22 -13.68
CA LEU A 173 20.76 6.92 -14.82
C LEU A 173 19.44 6.28 -14.36
N SER A 174 18.43 6.34 -15.22
CA SER A 174 17.14 5.67 -15.00
C SER A 174 17.15 4.26 -15.62
N ALA A 175 16.55 3.30 -14.90
CA ALA A 175 16.28 1.97 -15.42
C ALA A 175 15.29 2.01 -16.59
N ALA A 176 14.27 2.88 -16.53
CA ALA A 176 13.31 3.06 -17.63
C ALA A 176 14.00 3.49 -18.94
N THR A 177 14.98 4.38 -18.86
CA THR A 177 15.78 4.79 -20.03
C THR A 177 16.58 3.62 -20.60
N MET A 178 17.20 2.80 -19.75
CA MET A 178 17.96 1.62 -20.19
C MET A 178 17.04 0.55 -20.82
N LEU A 179 15.84 0.39 -20.31
CA LEU A 179 14.83 -0.53 -20.84
C LEU A 179 14.26 -0.07 -22.18
N SER A 180 13.98 1.21 -22.32
CA SER A 180 13.42 1.78 -23.56
C SER A 180 14.42 1.75 -24.72
N GLN A 181 15.72 1.76 -24.43
CA GLN A 181 16.82 1.75 -25.40
C GLN A 181 17.88 0.76 -24.94
N PHE A 182 17.60 -0.53 -25.03
CA PHE A 182 18.45 -1.58 -24.46
C PHE A 182 19.86 -1.62 -25.04
N ASP A 183 20.07 -1.11 -26.25
CA ASP A 183 21.41 -0.96 -26.84
C ASP A 183 22.31 -0.01 -26.02
N LEU A 184 21.73 0.99 -25.35
CA LEU A 184 22.50 1.86 -24.43
C LEU A 184 23.02 1.06 -23.25
N TRP A 185 22.19 0.18 -22.68
CA TRP A 185 22.60 -0.71 -21.59
C TRP A 185 23.74 -1.64 -22.02
N GLN A 186 23.63 -2.30 -23.17
CA GLN A 186 24.66 -3.22 -23.66
C GLN A 186 26.01 -2.52 -23.83
N ARG A 187 26.00 -1.32 -24.40
CA ARG A 187 27.21 -0.51 -24.54
C ARG A 187 27.77 -0.04 -23.21
N LEU A 188 26.94 0.42 -22.31
CA LEU A 188 27.33 0.84 -20.96
C LEU A 188 27.93 -0.34 -20.17
N LYS A 189 27.31 -1.52 -20.22
CA LYS A 189 27.80 -2.75 -19.63
C LYS A 189 29.21 -3.08 -20.10
N HIS A 190 29.45 -3.04 -21.41
CA HIS A 190 30.75 -3.27 -21.99
C HIS A 190 31.82 -2.30 -21.43
N ILE A 191 31.48 -1.01 -21.35
CA ILE A 191 32.37 0.02 -20.78
C ILE A 191 32.69 -0.30 -19.31
N LEU A 192 31.69 -0.65 -18.51
CA LEU A 192 31.86 -0.97 -17.08
C LEU A 192 32.69 -2.23 -16.85
N GLN A 193 32.59 -3.22 -17.73
CA GLN A 193 33.37 -4.45 -17.66
C GLN A 193 34.82 -4.27 -18.10
N THR A 194 35.05 -3.51 -19.18
CA THR A 194 36.39 -3.31 -19.76
C THR A 194 37.14 -2.13 -19.14
N GLN A 195 36.43 -1.22 -18.48
CA GLN A 195 36.95 0.06 -17.99
C GLN A 195 37.65 0.86 -19.09
N THR A 196 37.17 0.77 -20.32
CA THR A 196 37.70 1.42 -21.50
C THR A 196 36.57 1.97 -22.33
N PHE A 197 36.75 3.17 -22.86
CA PHE A 197 35.82 3.77 -23.80
C PHE A 197 36.32 3.61 -25.22
N ASP A 198 35.46 3.04 -26.06
CA ASP A 198 35.71 2.88 -27.50
C ASP A 198 34.69 3.70 -28.28
N TRP A 199 35.15 4.38 -29.32
CA TRP A 199 34.26 5.09 -30.22
C TRP A 199 33.64 4.13 -31.24
N TYR A 200 32.33 4.24 -31.42
CA TYR A 200 31.57 3.50 -32.43
C TYR A 200 30.82 4.44 -33.35
N SER A 201 30.66 4.04 -34.61
CA SER A 201 29.75 4.74 -35.49
C SER A 201 28.30 4.60 -34.99
N ALA A 202 27.57 5.71 -34.99
CA ALA A 202 26.14 5.70 -34.70
C ALA A 202 25.32 4.95 -35.76
N HIS A 203 25.91 4.66 -36.91
CA HIS A 203 25.22 3.99 -37.99
C HIS A 203 25.93 2.67 -38.31
N PRO A 204 25.22 1.51 -38.25
CA PRO A 204 25.86 0.19 -38.35
C PRO A 204 26.57 -0.07 -39.70
N PHE A 205 26.21 0.67 -40.75
CA PHE A 205 26.80 0.53 -42.10
C PHE A 205 27.76 1.65 -42.47
N LYS A 206 28.17 2.51 -41.53
CA LYS A 206 29.16 3.57 -41.77
C LYS A 206 30.29 3.41 -40.77
N THR A 207 31.50 3.47 -41.29
CA THR A 207 32.70 3.54 -40.46
C THR A 207 32.88 4.93 -39.84
N LEU A 208 33.67 5.00 -38.77
CA LEU A 208 34.12 6.31 -38.29
C LEU A 208 34.95 7.01 -39.38
N PRO A 209 34.94 8.36 -39.37
CA PRO A 209 35.67 9.12 -40.41
C PRO A 209 37.19 8.99 -40.32
N CYS A 210 37.70 8.59 -39.17
CA CYS A 210 39.09 8.31 -38.87
C CYS A 210 39.24 7.39 -37.68
N ASP A 211 40.44 6.92 -37.41
CA ASP A 211 40.74 6.17 -36.20
C ASP A 211 40.79 7.10 -35.00
N ILE A 212 39.97 6.78 -33.98
CA ILE A 212 39.91 7.53 -32.72
C ILE A 212 40.41 6.61 -31.62
N PRO A 213 41.46 6.98 -30.90
CA PRO A 213 42.01 6.13 -29.84
C PRO A 213 41.04 5.90 -28.71
N SER A 214 40.96 4.67 -28.23
CA SER A 214 40.28 4.31 -26.97
C SER A 214 41.07 4.86 -25.79
N TYR A 215 40.41 4.99 -24.65
CA TYR A 215 41.07 5.44 -23.42
C TYR A 215 40.52 4.72 -22.19
N PRO A 216 41.35 4.58 -21.12
CA PRO A 216 40.86 3.99 -19.87
C PRO A 216 39.87 4.93 -19.16
N LEU A 217 38.76 4.36 -18.69
CA LEU A 217 37.65 5.07 -18.06
C LEU A 217 37.46 4.57 -16.62
N ASN A 218 37.40 5.48 -15.67
CA ASN A 218 37.05 5.16 -14.27
C ASN A 218 35.68 5.72 -13.94
N LEU A 219 34.64 4.98 -14.29
CA LEU A 219 33.27 5.41 -14.14
C LEU A 219 32.54 4.53 -13.12
N LYS A 220 31.81 5.15 -12.21
CA LYS A 220 30.79 4.51 -11.41
C LYS A 220 29.41 4.90 -11.93
N VAL A 221 28.50 3.94 -11.98
CA VAL A 221 27.13 4.16 -12.45
C VAL A 221 26.15 3.73 -11.36
N VAL A 222 25.14 4.55 -11.13
CA VAL A 222 23.98 4.18 -10.33
C VAL A 222 22.75 4.17 -11.24
N ILE A 223 22.05 3.03 -11.29
CA ILE A 223 20.79 2.89 -12.01
C ILE A 223 19.65 2.98 -11.01
N LEU A 224 18.82 4.03 -11.12
CA LEU A 224 17.59 4.21 -10.38
C LEU A 224 16.44 3.52 -11.12
N GLY A 225 15.57 2.83 -10.38
CA GLY A 225 14.36 2.25 -10.94
C GLY A 225 13.41 1.77 -9.86
N ASN A 226 12.14 1.70 -10.19
CA ASN A 226 11.16 1.05 -9.33
C ASN A 226 11.33 -0.49 -9.39
N ARG A 227 10.62 -1.20 -8.53
CA ARG A 227 10.75 -2.67 -8.42
C ARG A 227 10.46 -3.40 -9.74
N THR A 228 9.46 -2.93 -10.49
CA THR A 228 9.07 -3.53 -11.78
C THR A 228 10.13 -3.31 -12.85
N GLU A 229 10.67 -2.10 -12.95
CA GLU A 229 11.74 -1.75 -13.91
C GLU A 229 13.02 -2.55 -13.62
N ILE A 230 13.41 -2.64 -12.35
CA ILE A 230 14.59 -3.42 -11.95
C ILE A 230 14.37 -4.92 -12.21
N ALA A 231 13.19 -5.45 -11.95
CA ALA A 231 12.85 -6.84 -12.25
C ALA A 231 12.94 -7.11 -13.76
N THR A 232 12.34 -6.24 -14.59
CA THR A 232 12.41 -6.34 -16.06
C THR A 232 13.86 -6.25 -16.57
N LEU A 233 14.67 -5.35 -16.00
CA LEU A 233 16.09 -5.26 -16.36
C LEU A 233 16.83 -6.55 -15.98
N GLY A 234 16.53 -7.15 -14.83
CA GLY A 234 17.10 -8.43 -14.39
C GLY A 234 16.68 -9.63 -15.25
N GLU A 235 15.46 -9.61 -15.81
CA GLU A 235 15.00 -10.63 -16.77
C GLU A 235 15.74 -10.53 -18.11
N LEU A 236 16.04 -9.32 -18.58
CA LEU A 236 16.80 -9.08 -19.81
C LEU A 236 18.31 -9.27 -19.63
N GLU A 237 18.81 -9.14 -18.40
CA GLU A 237 20.22 -9.23 -18.03
C GLU A 237 20.39 -10.19 -16.86
N GLU A 238 20.53 -11.49 -17.16
CA GLU A 238 20.64 -12.56 -16.15
C GLU A 238 21.82 -12.36 -15.18
N ASP A 239 22.91 -11.73 -15.67
CA ASP A 239 24.13 -11.48 -14.89
C ASP A 239 24.10 -10.14 -14.13
N LEU A 240 22.97 -9.42 -14.10
CA LEU A 240 22.89 -8.06 -13.52
C LEU A 240 23.50 -8.01 -12.11
N TYR A 241 23.11 -8.90 -11.23
CA TYR A 241 23.58 -8.92 -9.84
C TYR A 241 24.97 -9.53 -9.63
N SER A 242 25.56 -10.11 -10.66
CA SER A 242 27.00 -10.45 -10.65
C SER A 242 27.87 -9.22 -10.92
N LEU A 243 27.34 -8.26 -11.68
CA LEU A 243 27.99 -7.02 -12.08
C LEU A 243 27.74 -5.86 -11.12
N ALA A 244 26.53 -5.79 -10.56
CA ALA A 244 26.04 -4.70 -9.75
C ALA A 244 25.96 -5.04 -8.26
N ASP A 245 26.21 -4.04 -7.41
CA ASP A 245 25.71 -4.02 -6.05
C ASP A 245 24.22 -3.59 -6.07
N TYR A 246 23.48 -3.95 -5.02
CA TYR A 246 22.07 -3.58 -4.87
C TYR A 246 21.87 -2.79 -3.58
N ALA A 247 21.04 -1.75 -3.67
CA ALA A 247 20.53 -1.02 -2.51
C ALA A 247 19.09 -0.62 -2.74
N GLU A 248 18.38 -0.28 -1.67
CA GLU A 248 16.97 0.11 -1.72
C GLU A 248 16.74 1.35 -0.88
N ILE A 249 16.12 2.37 -1.47
CA ILE A 249 15.52 3.47 -0.73
C ILE A 249 14.20 2.96 -0.15
N GLU A 250 14.10 2.99 1.16
CA GLU A 250 12.90 2.59 1.88
C GLU A 250 11.84 3.70 1.76
N SER A 251 10.70 3.37 1.18
CA SER A 251 9.57 4.31 1.05
C SER A 251 8.84 4.51 2.38
N TYR A 252 8.97 3.54 3.29
CA TYR A 252 8.36 3.57 4.61
C TYR A 252 9.41 3.57 5.71
N TYR A 253 9.08 4.25 6.80
CA TYR A 253 9.96 4.38 7.97
C TYR A 253 9.24 3.93 9.23
N SER A 254 9.90 3.09 10.04
CA SER A 254 9.33 2.62 11.30
C SER A 254 9.45 3.67 12.39
N VAL A 255 8.30 4.09 12.91
CA VAL A 255 8.14 5.06 14.01
C VAL A 255 7.69 4.41 15.32
N ALA A 256 7.91 3.10 15.46
CA ALA A 256 7.52 2.34 16.66
C ALA A 256 8.23 2.80 17.96
N GLN A 257 9.35 3.51 17.83
CA GLN A 257 10.12 4.00 18.98
C GLN A 257 10.06 5.53 19.07
N PRO A 258 10.00 6.13 20.27
CA PRO A 258 9.96 7.58 20.44
C PRO A 258 11.10 8.32 19.71
N LYS A 259 12.33 7.77 19.75
CA LYS A 259 13.47 8.36 19.03
C LYS A 259 13.31 8.32 17.51
N ALA A 260 12.62 7.32 16.97
CA ALA A 260 12.33 7.27 15.55
C ALA A 260 11.28 8.32 15.15
N GLN A 261 10.28 8.58 16.01
CA GLN A 261 9.32 9.67 15.82
C GLN A 261 10.01 11.04 15.84
N GLU A 262 10.95 11.28 16.78
CA GLU A 262 11.75 12.50 16.80
C GLU A 262 12.56 12.69 15.50
N ASN A 263 13.24 11.64 15.04
CA ASN A 263 14.01 11.70 13.80
C ASN A 263 13.12 12.03 12.59
N TRP A 264 11.94 11.43 12.50
CA TRP A 264 10.97 11.74 11.48
C TRP A 264 10.48 13.20 11.58
N ALA A 265 10.12 13.66 12.77
CA ALA A 265 9.69 15.04 12.97
C ALA A 265 10.78 16.04 12.56
N ASN A 266 12.03 15.80 12.95
CA ASN A 266 13.18 16.62 12.57
C ASN A 266 13.40 16.66 11.04
N TYR A 267 13.19 15.51 10.36
CA TYR A 267 13.21 15.46 8.89
C TYR A 267 12.10 16.31 8.27
N VAL A 268 10.86 16.20 8.76
CA VAL A 268 9.73 16.99 8.25
C VAL A 268 9.96 18.50 8.47
N LEU A 269 10.45 18.90 9.66
CA LEU A 269 10.80 20.28 9.97
C LEU A 269 11.91 20.82 9.06
N ALA A 270 12.94 20.01 8.78
CA ALA A 270 14.00 20.39 7.86
C ALA A 270 13.48 20.53 6.41
N LEU A 271 12.55 19.68 6.01
CA LEU A 271 11.91 19.77 4.70
C LEU A 271 11.02 21.01 4.58
N ALA A 272 10.20 21.29 5.59
CA ALA A 272 9.35 22.48 5.65
C ALA A 272 10.17 23.79 5.59
N SER A 273 11.30 23.82 6.29
CA SER A 273 12.20 24.98 6.29
C SER A 273 12.76 25.33 4.91
N LYS A 274 12.89 24.35 3.98
CA LYS A 274 13.29 24.61 2.58
C LYS A 274 12.27 25.48 1.83
N TYR A 275 11.02 25.47 2.28
CA TYR A 275 9.90 26.23 1.71
C TYR A 275 9.46 27.40 2.59
N GLU A 276 10.30 27.80 3.55
CA GLU A 276 10.01 28.90 4.50
C GLU A 276 8.73 28.64 5.33
N LEU A 277 8.46 27.38 5.64
CA LEU A 277 7.32 26.95 6.44
C LEU A 277 7.76 26.52 7.83
N ASP A 278 6.97 26.91 8.82
CA ASP A 278 7.08 26.46 10.21
C ASP A 278 5.91 25.55 10.58
N LEU A 279 6.15 24.56 11.42
CA LEU A 279 5.15 23.61 11.90
C LEU A 279 5.10 23.64 13.43
N ASP A 280 3.91 23.72 13.98
CA ASP A 280 3.71 23.44 15.41
C ASP A 280 3.55 21.93 15.66
N LEU A 281 3.52 21.54 16.92
CA LEU A 281 3.39 20.12 17.30
C LEU A 281 2.06 19.51 16.84
N THR A 282 1.00 20.31 16.78
CA THR A 282 -0.32 19.87 16.33
C THR A 282 -0.33 19.56 14.83
N ALA A 283 0.40 20.33 14.04
CA ALA A 283 0.62 20.09 12.62
C ALA A 283 1.34 18.77 12.37
N LEU A 284 2.43 18.52 13.09
CA LEU A 284 3.18 17.26 12.99
C LEU A 284 2.32 16.05 13.38
N ASN A 285 1.52 16.17 14.45
CA ASN A 285 0.61 15.10 14.87
C ASN A 285 -0.45 14.83 13.80
N LYS A 286 -1.06 15.87 13.21
CA LYS A 286 -2.04 15.70 12.13
C LYS A 286 -1.42 15.10 10.87
N LEU A 287 -0.24 15.56 10.48
CA LEU A 287 0.50 14.97 9.36
C LEU A 287 0.78 13.48 9.60
N TYR A 288 1.21 13.11 10.82
CA TYR A 288 1.40 11.73 11.21
C TYR A 288 0.10 10.92 11.08
N GLN A 289 -1.02 11.42 11.58
CA GLN A 289 -2.33 10.78 11.43
C GLN A 289 -2.69 10.51 9.95
N LEU A 290 -2.46 11.49 9.08
CA LEU A 290 -2.73 11.35 7.64
C LEU A 290 -1.81 10.31 6.97
N LEU A 291 -0.54 10.24 7.38
CA LEU A 291 0.40 9.23 6.89
C LEU A 291 0.07 7.82 7.39
N VAL A 292 -0.39 7.70 8.64
CA VAL A 292 -0.87 6.42 9.20
C VAL A 292 -2.14 5.95 8.49
N ARG A 293 -3.06 6.88 8.20
CA ARG A 293 -4.26 6.56 7.42
C ARG A 293 -3.92 5.93 6.06
N GLU A 294 -2.88 6.43 5.42
CA GLU A 294 -2.43 5.93 4.13
C GLU A 294 -1.70 4.59 4.21
N SER A 295 -0.82 4.44 5.20
CA SER A 295 -0.06 3.19 5.38
C SER A 295 -0.88 2.07 6.02
N GLU A 296 -1.99 2.41 6.65
CA GLU A 296 -2.77 1.51 7.52
C GLU A 296 -1.90 0.86 8.62
N ASP A 297 -0.88 1.57 9.10
CA ASP A 297 0.00 1.09 10.17
C ASP A 297 0.54 2.25 11.00
N ARG A 298 0.24 2.26 12.32
CA ARG A 298 0.72 3.29 13.26
C ARG A 298 2.24 3.31 13.42
N PHE A 299 2.90 2.24 13.09
CA PHE A 299 4.33 2.09 13.29
C PHE A 299 5.14 2.24 12.00
N LEU A 300 4.47 2.39 10.85
CA LEU A 300 5.11 2.43 9.56
C LEU A 300 4.50 3.54 8.70
N ILE A 301 5.24 4.60 8.46
CA ILE A 301 4.76 5.77 7.71
C ILE A 301 5.56 6.00 6.44
N ASN A 302 4.90 6.54 5.43
CA ASN A 302 5.55 6.95 4.20
C ASN A 302 6.43 8.18 4.45
N ILE A 303 7.67 8.14 3.96
CA ILE A 303 8.65 9.23 4.12
C ILE A 303 9.11 9.81 2.79
N SER A 304 8.36 9.61 1.70
CA SER A 304 8.67 10.21 0.41
C SER A 304 8.81 11.74 0.54
N PRO A 305 9.95 12.31 0.12
CA PRO A 305 10.15 13.75 0.16
C PRO A 305 9.13 14.50 -0.68
N LEU A 306 8.82 13.99 -1.87
CA LEU A 306 7.86 14.59 -2.79
C LEU A 306 6.47 14.65 -2.15
N LYS A 307 6.00 13.53 -1.63
CA LYS A 307 4.68 13.45 -1.01
C LYS A 307 4.56 14.33 0.23
N THR A 308 5.55 14.28 1.11
CA THR A 308 5.58 15.12 2.31
C THR A 308 5.58 16.60 1.93
N THR A 309 6.37 16.99 0.92
CA THR A 309 6.39 18.35 0.38
C THR A 309 5.03 18.75 -0.19
N GLU A 310 4.39 17.89 -0.96
CA GLU A 310 3.05 18.14 -1.51
C GLU A 310 2.03 18.41 -0.38
N MET A 311 2.03 17.60 0.67
CA MET A 311 1.14 17.80 1.81
C MET A 311 1.39 19.13 2.53
N LEU A 312 2.66 19.50 2.74
CA LEU A 312 3.06 20.78 3.33
C LEU A 312 2.59 21.97 2.47
N LEU A 313 2.87 21.93 1.18
CA LEU A 313 2.54 23.02 0.25
C LEU A 313 1.02 23.15 0.05
N ASN A 314 0.28 22.05 0.01
CA ASN A 314 -1.19 22.08 -0.08
C ASN A 314 -1.80 22.74 1.16
N ALA A 315 -1.33 22.37 2.37
CA ALA A 315 -1.78 22.99 3.61
C ALA A 315 -1.46 24.50 3.65
N ALA A 316 -0.24 24.89 3.26
CA ALA A 316 0.19 26.29 3.22
C ALA A 316 -0.59 27.11 2.17
N THR A 317 -0.82 26.53 0.98
CA THR A 317 -1.52 27.22 -0.11
C THR A 317 -2.98 27.49 0.24
N LEU A 318 -3.67 26.51 0.81
CA LEU A 318 -5.08 26.64 1.17
C LEU A 318 -5.30 27.57 2.37
N SER A 319 -4.43 27.49 3.36
CA SER A 319 -4.53 28.33 4.57
C SER A 319 -3.94 29.73 4.38
N GLN A 320 -3.08 29.94 3.37
CA GLN A 320 -2.31 31.16 3.15
C GLN A 320 -1.45 31.57 4.35
N LYS A 321 -0.87 30.58 5.05
CA LYS A 321 -0.03 30.77 6.24
C LYS A 321 1.36 30.20 6.00
N GLN A 322 2.35 30.76 6.71
CA GLN A 322 3.70 30.20 6.81
C GLN A 322 3.85 29.27 8.02
N THR A 323 3.15 29.54 9.13
CA THR A 323 3.12 28.64 10.28
C THR A 323 1.87 27.79 10.23
N LEU A 324 2.05 26.47 10.08
CA LEU A 324 0.99 25.50 9.91
C LEU A 324 0.64 24.80 11.23
N SER A 325 -0.64 24.51 11.41
CA SER A 325 -1.24 23.80 12.53
C SER A 325 -2.06 22.60 12.04
N ALA A 326 -2.62 21.79 12.96
CA ALA A 326 -3.49 20.68 12.61
C ALA A 326 -4.66 21.07 11.70
N VAL A 327 -5.26 22.26 11.94
CA VAL A 327 -6.42 22.75 11.19
C VAL A 327 -6.08 22.95 9.71
N ASP A 328 -4.85 23.37 9.40
CA ASP A 328 -4.42 23.66 8.03
C ASP A 328 -4.25 22.35 7.22
N PHE A 329 -3.76 21.29 7.84
CA PHE A 329 -3.72 19.94 7.23
C PHE A 329 -5.09 19.31 7.09
N GLU A 330 -5.97 19.50 8.07
CA GLU A 330 -7.36 19.03 8.00
C GLU A 330 -8.12 19.71 6.87
N LEU A 331 -7.92 21.02 6.68
CA LEU A 331 -8.47 21.77 5.55
C LEU A 331 -8.00 21.21 4.22
N ALA A 332 -6.70 20.92 4.07
CA ALA A 332 -6.14 20.35 2.86
C ALA A 332 -6.68 18.93 2.58
N PHE A 333 -6.82 18.12 3.62
CA PHE A 333 -7.40 16.79 3.52
C PHE A 333 -8.88 16.83 3.09
N LYS A 334 -9.69 17.68 3.70
CA LYS A 334 -11.10 17.87 3.32
C LYS A 334 -11.24 18.35 1.88
N GLN A 335 -10.46 19.36 1.49
CA GLN A 335 -10.47 19.86 0.11
C GLN A 335 -10.12 18.78 -0.92
N LYS A 336 -9.13 17.93 -0.63
CA LYS A 336 -8.76 16.80 -1.50
C LYS A 336 -9.90 15.78 -1.59
N ASN A 337 -10.53 15.46 -0.45
CA ASN A 337 -11.67 14.54 -0.39
C ASN A 337 -12.91 15.06 -1.13
N GLU A 338 -13.14 16.36 -1.14
CA GLU A 338 -14.19 17.00 -1.93
C GLU A 338 -13.90 16.96 -3.43
N GLN A 339 -12.67 17.29 -3.84
CA GLN A 339 -12.26 17.22 -5.25
C GLN A 339 -12.43 15.82 -5.85
N HIS A 340 -12.16 14.80 -5.06
CA HIS A 340 -12.21 13.41 -5.49
C HIS A 340 -13.55 12.72 -5.18
N GLY A 341 -14.46 13.39 -4.48
CA GLY A 341 -15.62 12.79 -3.84
C GLY A 341 -16.82 12.53 -4.75
N PHE A 342 -16.79 12.90 -6.04
CA PHE A 342 -17.99 12.83 -6.89
C PHE A 342 -18.65 11.44 -6.92
N LEU A 343 -17.88 10.38 -7.17
CA LEU A 343 -18.41 9.02 -7.24
C LEU A 343 -18.91 8.54 -5.87
N ARG A 344 -18.16 8.81 -4.82
CA ARG A 344 -18.55 8.52 -3.43
C ARG A 344 -19.88 9.19 -3.08
N GLU A 345 -20.00 10.49 -3.34
CA GLU A 345 -21.23 11.24 -3.04
C GLU A 345 -22.42 10.72 -3.85
N ARG A 346 -22.18 10.27 -5.10
CA ARG A 346 -23.24 9.67 -5.91
C ARG A 346 -23.70 8.34 -5.32
N THR A 347 -22.78 7.46 -4.95
CA THR A 347 -23.07 6.17 -4.31
C THR A 347 -23.85 6.37 -3.00
N TYR A 348 -23.40 7.30 -2.16
CA TYR A 348 -24.11 7.59 -0.90
C TYR A 348 -25.47 8.21 -1.14
N ALA A 349 -25.64 9.04 -2.16
CA ALA A 349 -26.95 9.57 -2.53
C ALA A 349 -27.91 8.46 -2.97
N ASP A 350 -27.44 7.46 -3.72
CA ASP A 350 -28.26 6.33 -4.13
C ASP A 350 -28.72 5.48 -2.92
N ILE A 351 -27.87 5.31 -1.89
CA ILE A 351 -28.24 4.65 -0.63
C ILE A 351 -29.25 5.52 0.16
N LEU A 352 -29.02 6.82 0.27
CA LEU A 352 -29.90 7.73 1.02
C LEU A 352 -31.27 7.90 0.35
N ASN A 353 -31.34 7.81 -0.97
CA ASN A 353 -32.57 7.86 -1.77
C ASN A 353 -33.21 6.48 -1.98
N GLU A 354 -32.73 5.45 -1.26
CA GLU A 354 -33.26 4.07 -1.29
C GLU A 354 -33.20 3.41 -2.70
N GLN A 355 -32.34 3.90 -3.60
CA GLN A 355 -32.05 3.22 -4.86
C GLN A 355 -31.20 1.97 -4.59
N ILE A 356 -30.29 2.05 -3.62
CA ILE A 356 -29.58 0.94 -2.99
C ILE A 356 -30.12 0.82 -1.55
N TYR A 357 -30.70 -0.32 -1.27
CA TYR A 357 -31.38 -0.52 0.02
C TYR A 357 -30.41 -1.02 1.10
N VAL A 358 -30.13 -0.17 2.07
CA VAL A 358 -29.30 -0.46 3.25
C VAL A 358 -30.06 0.05 4.48
N GLU A 359 -30.34 -0.81 5.44
CA GLU A 359 -30.94 -0.43 6.71
C GLU A 359 -29.87 0.01 7.72
N THR A 360 -30.19 1.01 8.55
CA THR A 360 -29.33 1.50 9.64
C THR A 360 -29.99 1.46 11.00
N ASN A 361 -31.17 0.82 11.08
CA ASN A 361 -31.95 0.62 12.31
C ASN A 361 -32.81 -0.64 12.19
N GLY A 362 -33.28 -1.13 13.33
CA GLY A 362 -34.15 -2.31 13.39
C GLY A 362 -33.36 -3.60 13.47
N GLU A 363 -34.07 -4.72 13.37
CA GLU A 363 -33.53 -6.07 13.48
C GLU A 363 -34.21 -6.96 12.43
N ILE A 364 -33.41 -7.76 11.71
CA ILE A 364 -33.89 -8.64 10.62
C ILE A 364 -33.18 -9.99 10.71
N VAL A 365 -33.93 -11.08 10.58
CA VAL A 365 -33.36 -12.44 10.49
C VAL A 365 -32.77 -12.66 9.13
N GLY A 366 -31.53 -13.18 9.09
CA GLY A 366 -30.86 -13.53 7.85
C GLY A 366 -30.42 -12.33 7.03
N GLN A 367 -30.22 -11.16 7.63
CA GLN A 367 -29.68 -9.96 6.96
C GLN A 367 -28.69 -9.23 7.84
N ILE A 368 -27.57 -8.77 7.24
CA ILE A 368 -26.51 -7.99 7.91
C ILE A 368 -25.91 -6.97 6.96
N ASN A 369 -25.36 -5.88 7.50
CA ASN A 369 -24.55 -4.92 6.75
C ASN A 369 -23.08 -5.36 6.74
N GLY A 370 -22.57 -5.78 5.59
CA GLY A 370 -21.15 -5.95 5.33
C GLY A 370 -20.52 -4.62 4.91
N LEU A 371 -19.19 -4.57 4.91
CA LEU A 371 -18.43 -3.37 4.51
C LEU A 371 -17.41 -3.72 3.43
N SER A 372 -17.44 -2.97 2.34
CA SER A 372 -16.50 -3.06 1.23
C SER A 372 -15.76 -1.74 1.01
N VAL A 373 -14.66 -1.79 0.29
CA VAL A 373 -13.98 -0.63 -0.29
C VAL A 373 -14.21 -0.66 -1.78
N ILE A 374 -14.67 0.44 -2.33
CA ILE A 374 -14.93 0.59 -3.75
C ILE A 374 -13.78 1.35 -4.39
N GLU A 375 -13.24 0.78 -5.46
CA GLU A 375 -12.25 1.38 -6.33
C GLU A 375 -12.79 1.43 -7.77
N TYR A 376 -12.71 2.60 -8.39
CA TYR A 376 -13.11 2.74 -9.79
C TYR A 376 -11.89 2.84 -10.69
N PRO A 377 -11.80 2.05 -11.78
CA PRO A 377 -10.72 2.17 -12.75
C PRO A 377 -10.57 3.60 -13.28
N GLY A 378 -9.32 4.11 -13.30
CA GLY A 378 -9.02 5.46 -13.76
C GLY A 378 -9.25 6.57 -12.73
N THR A 379 -9.55 6.22 -11.48
CA THR A 379 -9.58 7.17 -10.36
C THR A 379 -8.53 6.81 -9.31
N PRO A 380 -7.90 7.80 -8.66
CA PRO A 380 -6.92 7.55 -7.61
C PRO A 380 -7.57 7.41 -6.22
N VAL A 381 -8.87 7.10 -6.14
CA VAL A 381 -9.65 7.21 -4.90
C VAL A 381 -10.41 5.94 -4.64
N CYS A 382 -10.34 5.49 -3.40
CA CYS A 382 -11.21 4.48 -2.84
C CYS A 382 -12.07 5.08 -1.73
N PHE A 383 -13.19 4.43 -1.42
CA PHE A 383 -14.07 4.79 -0.30
C PHE A 383 -14.86 3.59 0.18
N GLY A 384 -15.29 3.64 1.44
CA GLY A 384 -16.08 2.59 2.04
C GLY A 384 -17.55 2.64 1.62
N GLU A 385 -18.14 1.47 1.40
CA GLU A 385 -19.57 1.29 1.11
C GLU A 385 -20.17 0.18 1.97
N PRO A 386 -21.32 0.40 2.65
CA PRO A 386 -22.05 -0.68 3.27
C PRO A 386 -22.81 -1.49 2.21
N SER A 387 -22.69 -2.80 2.29
CA SER A 387 -23.39 -3.75 1.43
C SER A 387 -24.34 -4.60 2.23
N ARG A 388 -25.58 -4.74 1.78
CA ARG A 388 -26.55 -5.61 2.40
C ARG A 388 -26.31 -7.07 2.00
N ILE A 389 -26.02 -7.92 2.97
CA ILE A 389 -25.82 -9.36 2.79
C ILE A 389 -27.03 -10.08 3.35
N SER A 390 -27.65 -10.95 2.55
CA SER A 390 -28.82 -11.73 2.95
C SER A 390 -28.57 -13.24 2.84
N CYS A 391 -29.23 -14.00 3.70
CA CYS A 391 -29.20 -15.45 3.70
C CYS A 391 -30.59 -16.03 3.93
N LEU A 392 -31.03 -16.90 3.06
CA LEU A 392 -32.24 -17.71 3.21
C LEU A 392 -31.86 -19.18 3.38
N VAL A 393 -32.48 -19.85 4.36
CA VAL A 393 -32.20 -21.24 4.68
C VAL A 393 -33.45 -22.12 4.48
N GLN A 394 -33.26 -23.27 3.88
CA GLN A 394 -34.27 -24.34 3.78
C GLN A 394 -33.70 -25.61 4.39
N PHE A 395 -34.44 -26.22 5.34
CA PHE A 395 -34.00 -27.45 5.99
C PHE A 395 -34.24 -28.68 5.09
N GLY A 396 -33.29 -29.57 5.07
CA GLY A 396 -33.19 -30.75 4.22
C GLY A 396 -31.77 -30.89 3.67
N ASP A 397 -31.45 -32.02 3.05
CA ASP A 397 -30.11 -32.22 2.47
C ASP A 397 -29.80 -31.16 1.42
N GLY A 398 -28.63 -30.52 1.57
CA GLY A 398 -28.30 -29.43 0.65
C GLY A 398 -26.87 -28.89 0.76
N GLU A 399 -26.67 -27.71 0.25
CA GLU A 399 -25.39 -26.99 0.17
C GLU A 399 -25.61 -25.48 0.41
N VAL A 400 -24.54 -24.79 0.74
CA VAL A 400 -24.53 -23.31 0.76
C VAL A 400 -24.23 -22.80 -0.65
N VAL A 401 -25.17 -22.09 -1.22
CA VAL A 401 -25.10 -21.49 -2.55
C VAL A 401 -24.70 -20.04 -2.45
N ASP A 402 -23.54 -19.71 -2.96
CA ASP A 402 -23.06 -18.37 -3.21
C ASP A 402 -23.58 -17.91 -4.58
N VAL A 403 -24.45 -16.91 -4.57
CA VAL A 403 -25.10 -16.41 -5.80
C VAL A 403 -24.13 -15.64 -6.68
N GLU A 404 -23.23 -14.87 -6.08
CA GLU A 404 -22.21 -14.09 -6.79
C GLU A 404 -21.26 -15.03 -7.54
N ARG A 405 -20.79 -16.09 -6.90
CA ARG A 405 -19.91 -17.07 -7.54
C ARG A 405 -20.60 -17.84 -8.68
N LYS A 406 -21.87 -18.17 -8.50
CA LYS A 406 -22.66 -18.83 -9.57
C LYS A 406 -22.83 -17.97 -10.82
N ASN A 407 -22.80 -16.62 -10.64
CA ASN A 407 -22.98 -15.66 -11.73
C ASN A 407 -21.66 -15.03 -12.19
N GLU A 408 -20.50 -15.58 -11.78
CA GLU A 408 -19.17 -15.08 -12.15
C GLU A 408 -18.92 -13.62 -11.69
N LEU A 409 -19.60 -13.20 -10.63
CA LEU A 409 -19.44 -11.89 -9.99
C LEU A 409 -18.56 -11.95 -8.73
N ALA A 410 -17.94 -13.09 -8.45
CA ALA A 410 -17.09 -13.29 -7.28
C ALA A 410 -15.68 -13.71 -7.68
N GLY A 411 -14.70 -13.01 -7.13
CA GLY A 411 -13.29 -13.35 -7.26
C GLY A 411 -12.90 -14.58 -6.41
N ASN A 412 -11.67 -15.04 -6.59
CA ASN A 412 -11.17 -16.25 -5.93
C ASN A 412 -11.04 -16.10 -4.41
N LEU A 413 -10.71 -14.89 -3.91
CA LEU A 413 -10.58 -14.63 -2.48
C LEU A 413 -11.93 -14.64 -1.79
N HIS A 414 -12.97 -14.08 -2.43
CA HIS A 414 -14.35 -14.17 -1.94
C HIS A 414 -14.80 -15.63 -1.82
N GLY A 415 -14.60 -16.44 -2.86
CA GLY A 415 -14.93 -17.87 -2.85
C GLY A 415 -14.21 -18.63 -1.74
N LYS A 416 -12.95 -18.31 -1.46
CA LYS A 416 -12.20 -18.86 -0.34
C LYS A 416 -12.83 -18.48 1.01
N GLY A 417 -13.21 -17.21 1.21
CA GLY A 417 -13.89 -16.74 2.42
C GLY A 417 -15.21 -17.45 2.69
N MET A 418 -16.00 -17.70 1.64
CA MET A 418 -17.24 -18.48 1.70
C MET A 418 -17.00 -19.91 2.22
N MET A 419 -16.06 -20.62 1.60
CA MET A 419 -15.73 -22.01 1.99
C MET A 419 -15.22 -22.11 3.42
N ILE A 420 -14.44 -21.15 3.87
CA ILE A 420 -13.94 -21.09 5.25
C ILE A 420 -15.10 -20.86 6.23
N SER A 421 -16.02 -19.93 5.91
CA SER A 421 -17.19 -19.64 6.76
C SER A 421 -18.09 -20.87 6.92
N GLU A 422 -18.33 -21.61 5.85
CA GLU A 422 -19.09 -22.85 5.86
C GLU A 422 -18.38 -23.93 6.68
N ALA A 423 -17.08 -24.14 6.46
CA ALA A 423 -16.28 -25.11 7.19
C ALA A 423 -16.22 -24.81 8.69
N CYS A 424 -16.05 -23.52 9.06
CA CYS A 424 -16.07 -23.07 10.44
C CYS A 424 -17.41 -23.36 11.10
N LEU A 425 -18.52 -23.02 10.44
CA LEU A 425 -19.88 -23.27 10.93
C LEU A 425 -20.13 -24.77 11.13
N ALA A 426 -19.79 -25.58 10.13
CA ALA A 426 -19.97 -27.03 10.18
C ALA A 426 -19.17 -27.67 11.32
N SER A 427 -17.94 -27.21 11.54
CA SER A 427 -17.06 -27.68 12.62
C SER A 427 -17.61 -27.34 14.00
N ILE A 428 -18.08 -26.10 14.21
CA ILE A 428 -18.55 -25.62 15.51
C ILE A 428 -19.88 -26.27 15.92
N LEU A 429 -20.76 -26.47 14.93
CA LEU A 429 -22.07 -27.11 15.16
C LEU A 429 -22.00 -28.63 15.08
N GLU A 430 -20.82 -29.23 14.86
CA GLU A 430 -20.62 -30.67 14.69
C GLU A 430 -21.55 -31.27 13.62
N LEU A 431 -21.73 -30.57 12.49
CA LEU A 431 -22.62 -30.96 11.43
C LEU A 431 -22.07 -32.17 10.64
N PRO A 432 -22.95 -33.01 10.08
CA PRO A 432 -22.52 -34.11 9.21
C PRO A 432 -21.90 -33.56 7.91
N SER A 433 -21.15 -34.41 7.21
CA SER A 433 -20.49 -34.05 5.95
C SER A 433 -21.47 -33.55 4.87
N GLN A 434 -22.70 -34.04 4.87
CA GLN A 434 -23.79 -33.48 4.08
C GLN A 434 -24.58 -32.55 4.99
N LEU A 435 -24.69 -31.29 4.61
CA LEU A 435 -25.40 -30.31 5.42
C LEU A 435 -26.89 -30.60 5.50
N PRO A 436 -27.52 -30.57 6.70
CA PRO A 436 -28.95 -30.80 6.90
C PRO A 436 -29.82 -29.60 6.50
N PHE A 437 -29.28 -28.72 5.65
CA PHE A 437 -29.96 -27.53 5.12
C PHE A 437 -29.34 -27.09 3.80
N SER A 438 -30.11 -26.36 3.01
CA SER A 438 -29.63 -25.54 1.89
C SER A 438 -29.68 -24.08 2.30
N ALA A 439 -28.67 -23.30 1.94
CA ALA A 439 -28.66 -21.86 2.15
C ALA A 439 -28.37 -21.14 0.82
N SER A 440 -29.06 -20.02 0.60
CA SER A 440 -28.74 -19.08 -0.49
C SER A 440 -28.25 -17.79 0.11
N LEU A 441 -27.03 -17.40 -0.25
CA LEU A 441 -26.37 -16.20 0.24
C LEU A 441 -26.17 -15.22 -0.91
N VAL A 442 -26.51 -13.96 -0.67
CA VAL A 442 -26.54 -12.91 -1.68
C VAL A 442 -25.99 -11.60 -1.12
N PHE A 443 -25.14 -10.92 -1.89
CA PHE A 443 -24.82 -9.50 -1.71
C PHE A 443 -25.83 -8.69 -2.51
N GLU A 444 -26.84 -8.21 -1.84
CA GLU A 444 -27.99 -7.59 -2.46
C GLU A 444 -27.61 -6.31 -3.23
N GLN A 445 -28.14 -6.20 -4.43
CA GLN A 445 -27.91 -5.04 -5.31
C GLN A 445 -26.42 -4.75 -5.60
N SER A 446 -25.55 -5.78 -5.53
CA SER A 446 -24.19 -5.69 -6.04
C SER A 446 -24.17 -6.20 -7.46
N TYR A 447 -23.67 -5.38 -8.39
CA TYR A 447 -23.62 -5.69 -9.83
C TYR A 447 -22.18 -5.67 -10.36
N GLY A 448 -21.22 -5.34 -9.52
CA GLY A 448 -19.79 -5.41 -9.80
C GLY A 448 -19.17 -6.68 -9.25
N GLU A 449 -17.95 -6.98 -9.68
CA GLU A 449 -17.17 -8.07 -9.13
C GLU A 449 -16.85 -7.82 -7.65
N ILE A 450 -17.14 -8.80 -6.80
CA ILE A 450 -16.79 -8.80 -5.38
C ILE A 450 -15.56 -9.69 -5.20
N ASP A 451 -14.46 -9.16 -4.70
CA ASP A 451 -13.32 -9.96 -4.31
C ASP A 451 -12.84 -9.60 -2.89
N GLY A 452 -12.08 -10.52 -2.28
CA GLY A 452 -11.64 -10.40 -0.90
C GLY A 452 -12.43 -11.29 0.06
N ASP A 453 -11.75 -11.75 1.10
CA ASP A 453 -12.29 -12.61 2.15
C ASP A 453 -12.79 -11.84 3.39
N SER A 454 -12.71 -10.50 3.37
CA SER A 454 -13.07 -9.62 4.49
C SER A 454 -14.54 -9.63 4.90
N ALA A 455 -15.42 -10.23 4.09
CA ALA A 455 -16.83 -10.45 4.40
C ALA A 455 -17.11 -11.79 5.10
N SER A 456 -16.12 -12.67 5.28
CA SER A 456 -16.35 -14.03 5.81
C SER A 456 -16.94 -14.03 7.22
N LEU A 457 -16.62 -13.05 8.07
CA LEU A 457 -17.26 -12.89 9.38
C LEU A 457 -18.73 -12.47 9.25
N ALA A 458 -19.08 -11.62 8.29
CA ALA A 458 -20.46 -11.25 7.98
C ALA A 458 -21.26 -12.44 7.45
N ILE A 459 -20.67 -13.21 6.54
CA ILE A 459 -21.22 -14.42 5.96
C ILE A 459 -21.53 -15.46 7.05
N PHE A 460 -20.57 -15.72 7.94
CA PHE A 460 -20.77 -16.59 9.10
C PHE A 460 -21.94 -16.11 9.97
N SER A 461 -21.99 -14.82 10.29
CA SER A 461 -22.99 -14.23 11.15
C SER A 461 -24.42 -14.31 10.56
N VAL A 462 -24.56 -14.05 9.25
CA VAL A 462 -25.86 -14.12 8.58
C VAL A 462 -26.35 -15.57 8.43
N LEU A 463 -25.45 -16.55 8.21
CA LEU A 463 -25.78 -17.97 8.24
C LEU A 463 -26.28 -18.42 9.61
N VAL A 464 -25.57 -18.01 10.68
CA VAL A 464 -25.99 -18.29 12.06
C VAL A 464 -27.36 -17.69 12.36
N SER A 465 -27.62 -16.46 11.92
CA SER A 465 -28.94 -15.81 12.08
C SER A 465 -30.05 -16.59 11.37
N ALA A 466 -29.86 -16.91 10.10
CA ALA A 466 -30.86 -17.62 9.30
C ALA A 466 -31.16 -19.03 9.85
N LEU A 467 -30.14 -19.74 10.33
CA LEU A 467 -30.27 -21.07 10.93
C LEU A 467 -30.92 -21.04 12.30
N SER A 468 -30.58 -20.08 13.15
CA SER A 468 -31.11 -19.96 14.51
C SER A 468 -32.47 -19.27 14.59
N ASP A 469 -32.89 -18.52 13.55
CA ASP A 469 -34.05 -17.60 13.54
C ASP A 469 -33.91 -16.41 14.49
N LEU A 470 -32.69 -16.05 14.80
CA LEU A 470 -32.38 -14.88 15.61
C LEU A 470 -32.13 -13.66 14.72
N PRO A 471 -32.76 -12.55 14.97
CA PRO A 471 -32.55 -11.36 14.18
C PRO A 471 -31.16 -10.74 14.44
N LEU A 472 -30.63 -10.10 13.42
CA LEU A 472 -29.40 -9.31 13.46
C LEU A 472 -29.74 -7.81 13.51
N PRO A 473 -29.02 -7.03 14.33
CA PRO A 473 -29.21 -5.59 14.41
C PRO A 473 -28.71 -4.90 13.13
N GLN A 474 -29.58 -4.16 12.45
CA GLN A 474 -29.25 -3.46 11.20
C GLN A 474 -28.53 -2.12 11.44
N ASN A 475 -28.45 -1.67 12.67
CA ASN A 475 -27.64 -0.53 13.10
C ASN A 475 -26.14 -0.89 13.30
N ILE A 476 -25.78 -2.16 13.14
CA ILE A 476 -24.39 -2.63 13.21
C ILE A 476 -23.96 -3.10 11.82
N ALA A 477 -22.81 -2.59 11.36
CA ALA A 477 -22.11 -3.14 10.22
C ALA A 477 -20.90 -3.96 10.68
N ILE A 478 -20.41 -4.88 9.83
CA ILE A 478 -19.37 -5.81 10.22
C ILE A 478 -18.36 -6.03 9.09
N THR A 479 -17.07 -6.09 9.44
CA THR A 479 -16.02 -6.56 8.57
C THR A 479 -15.02 -7.42 9.35
N GLY A 480 -14.46 -8.41 8.69
CA GLY A 480 -13.46 -9.30 9.28
C GLY A 480 -13.28 -10.55 8.44
N THR A 481 -12.07 -11.08 8.41
CA THR A 481 -11.77 -12.40 7.85
C THR A 481 -11.76 -13.43 8.97
N ILE A 482 -12.39 -14.56 8.80
CA ILE A 482 -12.32 -15.68 9.77
C ILE A 482 -11.47 -16.83 9.22
N ASP A 483 -10.86 -17.57 10.13
CA ASP A 483 -10.27 -18.86 9.81
C ASP A 483 -11.22 -20.03 10.14
N GLN A 484 -10.79 -21.27 9.84
CA GLN A 484 -11.59 -22.48 10.09
C GLN A 484 -11.87 -22.76 11.57
N PHE A 485 -11.15 -22.09 12.47
CA PHE A 485 -11.28 -22.23 13.93
C PHE A 485 -12.11 -21.11 14.55
N GLY A 486 -12.52 -20.11 13.73
CA GLY A 486 -13.33 -18.98 14.16
C GLY A 486 -12.55 -17.83 14.73
N LEU A 487 -11.21 -17.77 14.55
CA LEU A 487 -10.42 -16.59 14.86
C LEU A 487 -10.65 -15.51 13.80
N VAL A 488 -10.69 -14.25 14.24
CA VAL A 488 -10.92 -13.10 13.37
C VAL A 488 -9.61 -12.41 13.05
N HIS A 489 -9.34 -12.21 11.77
CA HIS A 489 -8.10 -11.66 11.24
C HIS A 489 -8.30 -10.28 10.61
N ALA A 490 -7.19 -9.55 10.48
CA ALA A 490 -7.13 -8.20 9.92
C ALA A 490 -7.67 -8.13 8.49
N VAL A 491 -8.20 -6.96 8.15
CA VAL A 491 -8.67 -6.59 6.82
C VAL A 491 -8.07 -5.26 6.40
N GLY A 492 -7.98 -5.00 5.09
CA GLY A 492 -7.56 -3.70 4.57
C GLY A 492 -8.73 -2.71 4.47
N GLY A 493 -8.40 -1.41 4.34
CA GLY A 493 -9.36 -0.33 4.14
C GLY A 493 -10.29 -0.09 5.33
N VAL A 494 -9.85 -0.42 6.56
CA VAL A 494 -10.72 -0.36 7.74
C VAL A 494 -11.21 1.06 8.04
N ASN A 495 -10.39 2.08 7.79
CA ASN A 495 -10.78 3.47 8.00
C ASN A 495 -11.91 3.87 7.05
N ASP A 496 -11.76 3.58 5.77
CA ASP A 496 -12.77 3.89 4.76
C ASP A 496 -14.06 3.10 4.97
N LYS A 497 -13.97 1.83 5.34
CA LYS A 497 -15.11 0.98 5.68
C LYS A 497 -15.94 1.56 6.83
N ILE A 498 -15.29 1.97 7.93
CA ILE A 498 -15.97 2.58 9.09
C ILE A 498 -16.62 3.90 8.68
N GLU A 499 -15.87 4.78 8.00
CA GLU A 499 -16.34 6.11 7.62
C GLU A 499 -17.46 6.06 6.59
N GLY A 500 -17.47 5.07 5.70
CA GLY A 500 -18.56 4.86 4.75
C GLY A 500 -19.89 4.58 5.45
N PHE A 501 -19.92 3.63 6.37
CA PHE A 501 -21.14 3.34 7.15
C PHE A 501 -21.51 4.47 8.09
N PHE A 502 -20.53 5.06 8.77
CA PHE A 502 -20.75 6.22 9.64
C PHE A 502 -21.41 7.37 8.87
N THR A 503 -20.93 7.70 7.67
CA THR A 503 -21.49 8.79 6.86
C THR A 503 -22.97 8.56 6.53
N ILE A 504 -23.35 7.34 6.16
CA ILE A 504 -24.75 7.00 5.91
C ILE A 504 -25.58 7.14 7.18
N CYS A 505 -25.10 6.61 8.32
CA CYS A 505 -25.77 6.74 9.61
C CYS A 505 -25.91 8.20 10.04
N GLN A 506 -24.86 9.01 9.90
CA GLN A 506 -24.85 10.42 10.26
C GLN A 506 -25.87 11.22 9.44
N ARG A 507 -25.91 11.00 8.11
CA ARG A 507 -26.86 11.71 7.22
C ARG A 507 -28.31 11.30 7.44
N ARG A 508 -28.57 10.10 7.96
CA ARG A 508 -29.90 9.65 8.40
C ARG A 508 -30.25 10.07 9.83
N GLY A 509 -29.27 10.53 10.58
CA GLY A 509 -29.40 10.89 12.00
C GLY A 509 -28.96 9.77 12.92
N LEU A 510 -27.90 10.04 13.69
CA LEU A 510 -27.35 9.10 14.68
C LEU A 510 -28.37 8.89 15.82
N THR A 511 -28.56 7.63 16.20
CA THR A 511 -29.49 7.24 17.27
C THR A 511 -28.80 6.85 18.58
N GLY A 512 -27.45 6.86 18.62
CA GLY A 512 -26.70 6.35 19.76
C GLY A 512 -26.69 4.82 19.86
N LYS A 513 -26.97 4.11 18.75
CA LYS A 513 -26.97 2.65 18.69
C LYS A 513 -26.18 2.10 17.52
N GLN A 514 -25.84 2.97 16.55
CA GLN A 514 -25.08 2.56 15.37
C GLN A 514 -23.62 2.27 15.71
N GLY A 515 -23.04 1.30 15.00
CA GLY A 515 -21.65 0.97 15.17
C GLY A 515 -21.12 0.01 14.12
N VAL A 516 -19.84 -0.30 14.25
CA VAL A 516 -19.13 -1.22 13.36
C VAL A 516 -18.35 -2.24 14.19
N ILE A 517 -18.41 -3.50 13.79
CA ILE A 517 -17.56 -4.57 14.32
C ILE A 517 -16.35 -4.72 13.41
N ILE A 518 -15.14 -4.68 14.00
CA ILE A 518 -13.86 -4.83 13.33
C ILE A 518 -12.98 -5.87 14.03
N PRO A 519 -12.00 -6.48 13.33
CA PRO A 519 -11.00 -7.33 13.98
C PRO A 519 -10.15 -6.53 14.98
N ALA A 520 -9.85 -7.09 16.14
CA ALA A 520 -9.00 -6.46 17.16
C ALA A 520 -7.60 -6.11 16.62
N THR A 521 -7.09 -6.90 15.69
CA THR A 521 -5.79 -6.67 15.04
C THR A 521 -5.76 -5.42 14.17
N THR A 522 -6.90 -4.92 13.69
CA THR A 522 -6.98 -3.71 12.85
C THR A 522 -6.92 -2.40 13.62
N ILE A 523 -6.89 -2.43 14.96
CA ILE A 523 -6.76 -1.21 15.78
C ILE A 523 -5.49 -0.42 15.44
N GLN A 524 -4.41 -1.12 15.07
CA GLN A 524 -3.16 -0.48 14.67
C GLN A 524 -3.28 0.27 13.33
N GLN A 525 -4.31 0.00 12.54
CA GLN A 525 -4.56 0.65 11.25
C GLN A 525 -5.42 1.92 11.40
N LEU A 526 -6.07 2.10 12.56
CA LEU A 526 -7.04 3.19 12.74
C LEU A 526 -6.37 4.57 12.76
N SER A 527 -6.89 5.42 11.89
CA SER A 527 -6.67 6.85 11.84
C SER A 527 -7.93 7.51 11.26
N LEU A 528 -8.99 7.51 12.05
CA LEU A 528 -10.32 7.95 11.63
C LEU A 528 -10.44 9.48 11.60
N SER A 529 -11.41 9.97 10.83
CA SER A 529 -11.72 11.40 10.78
C SER A 529 -12.19 11.93 12.13
N ASP A 530 -11.95 13.22 12.36
CA ASP A 530 -12.33 13.89 13.60
C ASP A 530 -13.84 13.80 13.87
N GLU A 531 -14.66 13.70 12.82
CA GLU A 531 -16.12 13.56 12.92
C GLU A 531 -16.53 12.22 13.54
N VAL A 532 -15.87 11.12 13.14
CA VAL A 532 -16.11 9.79 13.76
C VAL A 532 -15.63 9.78 15.20
N VAL A 533 -14.45 10.32 15.46
CA VAL A 533 -13.88 10.38 16.82
C VAL A 533 -14.81 11.15 17.76
N GLU A 534 -15.32 12.29 17.33
CA GLU A 534 -16.23 13.10 18.15
C GLU A 534 -17.58 12.39 18.37
N ALA A 535 -18.10 11.69 17.37
CA ALA A 535 -19.32 10.89 17.52
C ALA A 535 -19.14 9.73 18.51
N VAL A 536 -17.98 9.06 18.49
CA VAL A 536 -17.68 7.99 19.46
C VAL A 536 -17.50 8.56 20.87
N LYS A 537 -16.80 9.68 21.00
CA LYS A 537 -16.60 10.38 22.27
C LYS A 537 -17.92 10.82 22.92
N ASN A 538 -18.91 11.19 22.10
CA ASN A 538 -20.24 11.57 22.53
C ASN A 538 -21.23 10.39 22.65
N GLU A 539 -20.76 9.15 22.56
CA GLU A 539 -21.55 7.92 22.64
C GLU A 539 -22.69 7.86 21.59
N GLN A 540 -22.48 8.48 20.43
CA GLN A 540 -23.44 8.49 19.32
C GLN A 540 -23.17 7.41 18.28
N PHE A 541 -21.93 6.88 18.23
CA PHE A 541 -21.48 5.82 17.35
C PHE A 541 -20.49 4.93 18.09
N PHE A 542 -20.42 3.64 17.75
CA PHE A 542 -19.57 2.68 18.45
C PHE A 542 -18.70 1.89 17.48
N ILE A 543 -17.49 1.54 17.92
CA ILE A 543 -16.59 0.65 17.20
C ILE A 543 -16.26 -0.49 18.16
N TYR A 544 -16.65 -1.70 17.76
CA TYR A 544 -16.45 -2.91 18.55
C TYR A 544 -15.30 -3.72 17.97
N GLN A 545 -14.37 -4.11 18.83
CA GLN A 545 -13.27 -5.01 18.45
C GLN A 545 -13.62 -6.46 18.79
N VAL A 546 -13.25 -7.39 17.90
CA VAL A 546 -13.45 -8.82 18.14
C VAL A 546 -12.21 -9.62 17.73
N GLU A 547 -11.91 -10.66 18.51
CA GLU A 547 -10.81 -11.61 18.25
C GLU A 547 -11.33 -12.91 17.64
N ASP A 548 -12.62 -13.22 17.87
CA ASP A 548 -13.24 -14.45 17.44
C ASP A 548 -14.76 -14.32 17.19
N ILE A 549 -15.35 -15.39 16.68
CA ILE A 549 -16.78 -15.50 16.40
C ILE A 549 -17.64 -15.55 17.67
N TYR A 550 -17.08 -15.95 18.81
CA TYR A 550 -17.82 -16.03 20.08
C TYR A 550 -18.10 -14.63 20.61
N GLN A 551 -17.10 -13.75 20.59
CA GLN A 551 -17.26 -12.33 20.91
C GLN A 551 -18.22 -11.65 19.93
N THR A 552 -18.11 -11.98 18.63
CA THR A 552 -19.02 -11.47 17.59
C THR A 552 -20.46 -11.86 17.87
N ALA A 553 -20.73 -13.13 18.19
CA ALA A 553 -22.06 -13.62 18.54
C ALA A 553 -22.65 -12.91 19.78
N LYS A 554 -21.79 -12.60 20.75
CA LYS A 554 -22.19 -11.88 21.95
C LYS A 554 -22.66 -10.46 21.66
N ILE A 555 -21.97 -9.75 20.76
CA ILE A 555 -22.36 -8.39 20.34
C ILE A 555 -23.65 -8.43 19.51
N LEU A 556 -23.72 -9.34 18.52
CA LEU A 556 -24.82 -9.35 17.56
C LEU A 556 -26.13 -9.93 18.11
N PHE A 557 -26.07 -10.96 18.98
CA PHE A 557 -27.24 -11.69 19.44
C PHE A 557 -27.48 -11.58 20.95
N ASP A 558 -26.55 -10.97 21.69
CA ASP A 558 -26.56 -10.97 23.18
C ASP A 558 -26.68 -12.40 23.76
N ARG A 559 -26.03 -13.37 23.11
CA ARG A 559 -26.06 -14.80 23.45
C ARG A 559 -24.68 -15.45 23.29
N ASP A 560 -24.48 -16.52 24.03
CA ASP A 560 -23.31 -17.38 23.85
C ASP A 560 -23.52 -18.26 22.60
N LEU A 561 -22.48 -18.46 21.79
CA LEU A 561 -22.55 -19.28 20.57
C LEU A 561 -22.67 -20.76 20.94
N LEU A 562 -21.85 -21.23 21.87
CA LEU A 562 -21.81 -22.59 22.41
C LEU A 562 -22.27 -22.63 23.89
N GLU A 563 -22.42 -23.83 24.43
CA GLU A 563 -22.73 -24.02 25.84
C GLU A 563 -21.52 -23.73 26.71
N GLU A 564 -21.57 -22.61 27.45
CA GLU A 564 -20.51 -22.21 28.38
C GLU A 564 -20.95 -22.36 29.85
N LYS A 565 -22.24 -22.50 30.11
CA LYS A 565 -22.84 -22.57 31.45
C LYS A 565 -23.72 -23.80 31.57
N GLU A 566 -23.88 -24.32 32.79
CA GLU A 566 -24.79 -25.45 33.07
C GLU A 566 -26.25 -25.07 32.89
N GLU A 567 -26.63 -23.84 33.25
CA GLU A 567 -28.00 -23.33 33.14
C GLU A 567 -28.04 -21.97 32.45
N TYR A 568 -29.02 -21.77 31.61
CA TYR A 568 -29.33 -20.51 30.95
C TYR A 568 -30.71 -19.98 31.35
N ALA A 569 -30.85 -18.67 31.45
CA ALA A 569 -32.16 -18.05 31.64
C ALA A 569 -33.06 -18.38 30.44
N LYS A 570 -34.38 -18.49 30.69
CA LYS A 570 -35.34 -18.78 29.64
C LYS A 570 -35.27 -17.71 28.53
N GLY A 571 -35.11 -18.15 27.30
CA GLY A 571 -34.96 -17.27 26.14
C GLY A 571 -33.52 -16.76 25.92
N LYS A 572 -32.51 -17.28 26.64
CA LYS A 572 -31.08 -16.98 26.48
C LYS A 572 -30.26 -18.25 26.22
N GLU A 573 -30.91 -19.29 25.68
CA GLU A 573 -30.25 -20.53 25.31
C GLU A 573 -29.10 -20.25 24.27
N PRO A 574 -28.02 -21.05 24.27
CA PRO A 574 -26.94 -20.95 23.30
C PRO A 574 -27.43 -21.08 21.87
N ILE A 575 -26.80 -20.35 20.96
CA ILE A 575 -27.22 -20.29 19.55
C ILE A 575 -27.10 -21.68 18.90
N ALA A 576 -26.05 -22.42 19.18
CA ALA A 576 -25.85 -23.80 18.66
C ALA A 576 -27.02 -24.72 19.03
N ARG A 577 -27.50 -24.64 20.28
CA ARG A 577 -28.67 -25.43 20.73
C ARG A 577 -29.93 -25.08 19.95
N LEU A 578 -30.16 -23.78 19.69
CA LEU A 578 -31.33 -23.33 18.90
C LEU A 578 -31.26 -23.90 17.47
N ILE A 579 -30.08 -23.85 16.84
CA ILE A 579 -29.87 -24.37 15.49
C ILE A 579 -30.10 -25.89 15.46
N GLN A 580 -29.51 -26.63 16.39
CA GLN A 580 -29.65 -28.09 16.49
C GLN A 580 -31.13 -28.50 16.70
N ASN A 581 -31.85 -27.81 17.56
CA ASN A 581 -33.28 -28.04 17.78
C ASN A 581 -34.12 -27.79 16.52
N ARG A 582 -33.81 -26.74 15.74
CA ARG A 582 -34.52 -26.44 14.49
C ARG A 582 -34.24 -27.49 13.42
N ILE A 583 -33.00 -27.95 13.30
CA ILE A 583 -32.61 -29.05 12.40
C ILE A 583 -33.37 -30.34 12.77
N ALA A 584 -33.36 -30.73 14.05
CA ALA A 584 -34.02 -31.93 14.54
C ALA A 584 -35.54 -31.87 14.30
N PHE A 585 -36.21 -30.77 14.69
CA PHE A 585 -37.64 -30.59 14.50
C PHE A 585 -38.07 -30.69 13.03
N ARG A 586 -37.28 -30.17 12.11
CA ARG A 586 -37.59 -30.20 10.67
C ARG A 586 -37.31 -31.55 10.02
N SER A 587 -36.33 -32.31 10.51
CA SER A 587 -36.04 -33.65 10.03
C SER A 587 -37.11 -34.67 10.48
N GLU A 588 -37.74 -34.44 11.63
CA GLU A 588 -38.79 -35.33 12.17
C GLU A 588 -40.22 -35.05 11.63
N THR A 589 -40.46 -33.85 11.04
CA THR A 589 -41.78 -33.52 10.47
C THR A 589 -41.91 -34.18 9.07
N PRO A 590 -42.80 -35.17 8.87
CA PRO A 590 -42.99 -35.78 7.56
C PRO A 590 -43.47 -34.71 6.58
N LYS A 591 -42.84 -34.66 5.38
CA LYS A 591 -43.29 -33.78 4.31
C LYS A 591 -44.77 -34.04 4.08
N LYS A 592 -45.66 -33.12 4.55
CA LYS A 592 -47.07 -33.15 4.19
C LYS A 592 -47.10 -33.06 2.67
N ASN A 593 -47.50 -34.16 2.02
CA ASN A 593 -47.68 -34.17 0.59
C ASN A 593 -48.77 -33.13 0.28
N TRP A 594 -48.50 -32.15 -0.55
CA TRP A 594 -49.47 -31.16 -1.01
C TRP A 594 -50.72 -31.82 -1.61
N LEU A 595 -50.63 -33.07 -2.05
CA LEU A 595 -51.74 -33.93 -2.49
C LEU A 595 -52.74 -34.28 -1.36
N ASP A 596 -52.34 -34.18 -0.09
CA ASP A 596 -53.25 -34.42 1.03
C ASP A 596 -54.20 -33.22 1.28
N PHE A 597 -53.85 -32.05 0.73
CA PHE A 597 -54.70 -30.85 0.76
C PHE A 597 -55.92 -30.97 -0.17
N PHE A 598 -55.89 -31.87 -1.16
CA PHE A 598 -56.98 -32.14 -2.10
C PHE A 598 -57.84 -33.32 -1.72
N LYS A 599 -57.59 -33.97 -0.56
CA LYS A 599 -58.35 -35.13 -0.08
C LYS A 599 -59.25 -34.82 1.10
N SER A 600 -59.35 -33.55 1.58
CA SER A 600 -60.24 -33.13 2.66
C SER A 600 -61.47 -32.39 2.13
#